data_9851b539bd644897dd3340e772d94338
#
_entry.id   9851b539bd644897dd3340e772d94338
#
_cell.length_a   1.000
_cell.length_b   1.000
_cell.length_c   1.000
_cell.angle_alpha   90.00
_cell.angle_beta   90.00
_cell.angle_gamma   90.00
#
_symmetry.space_group_name_H-M   'P 1'
#
loop_
_entity.id
_entity.type
_entity.pdbx_description
1 polymer ?
#
loop_
_entity_poly.entity_id
_entity_poly.type
_entity_poly.pdbx_seq_one_letter_code
_entity_poly.pdbx_strand_id
1 'polypeptide(L)'
;MRDAYEGFPDGFFDRTDPTPDDRFYDYPRMVTHIDDGAIAAVGALYEELGLCGPDSGPVLDLMSSWISHFPRKPASLTVLGMNPAELAANTMADETVCLDLNDSPMPLLPFVDSAFAAAACCVSVDYLTQPIEVFEEVARVVQPGGVFVCTFSNRCFPTKAIRGWLGTDDEMHMTVASRLIGGPTRRRAGRPGGWRAFVAGRWERPSRPSGGNTRPR
;
A
#
# COMPACT_ATOMS: atom_id res chain seq x y z
N MET A 1 -10.29 14.12 19.82
CA MET A 1 -9.74 13.13 18.86
C MET A 1 -8.26 13.46 18.78
N ARG A 2 -7.33 12.53 19.08
CA ARG A 2 -5.90 12.80 18.85
C ARG A 2 -5.73 12.91 17.36
N ASP A 3 -4.94 13.88 16.91
CA ASP A 3 -4.54 13.98 15.52
C ASP A 3 -3.73 12.71 15.18
N ALA A 4 -4.16 11.95 14.19
CA ALA A 4 -3.51 10.70 13.79
C ALA A 4 -2.06 10.94 13.32
N TYR A 5 -1.77 12.16 12.89
CA TYR A 5 -0.44 12.61 12.48
C TYR A 5 0.39 13.25 13.61
N GLU A 6 -0.14 13.30 14.85
CA GLU A 6 0.59 13.84 16.01
C GLU A 6 1.95 13.15 16.16
N GLY A 7 3.01 13.96 16.26
CA GLY A 7 4.40 13.52 16.42
C GLY A 7 5.16 13.23 15.12
N PHE A 8 4.57 13.55 13.96
CA PHE A 8 5.34 13.77 12.74
C PHE A 8 5.71 15.25 12.63
N PRO A 9 6.90 15.60 12.08
CA PRO A 9 7.25 16.99 11.83
C PRO A 9 6.28 17.68 10.86
N ASP A 10 6.11 18.98 10.98
CA ASP A 10 5.34 19.78 10.03
C ASP A 10 5.84 19.59 8.60
N GLY A 11 4.93 19.36 7.67
CA GLY A 11 5.26 19.13 6.27
C GLY A 11 5.92 17.78 5.97
N PHE A 12 5.91 16.83 6.91
CA PHE A 12 6.49 15.49 6.71
C PHE A 12 5.88 14.77 5.50
N PHE A 13 4.56 14.91 5.32
CA PHE A 13 3.80 14.30 4.22
C PHE A 13 3.64 15.21 3.00
N ASP A 14 4.26 16.41 3.01
CA ASP A 14 4.30 17.28 1.84
C ASP A 14 5.23 16.73 0.76
N ARG A 15 4.97 17.11 -0.49
CA ARG A 15 5.80 16.79 -1.66
C ARG A 15 6.45 18.03 -2.23
N THR A 16 7.57 17.87 -2.93
CA THR A 16 8.21 18.97 -3.67
C THR A 16 7.35 19.41 -4.87
N ASP A 17 6.71 18.45 -5.54
CA ASP A 17 5.74 18.71 -6.59
C ASP A 17 4.32 18.42 -6.06
N PRO A 18 3.55 19.46 -5.67
CA PRO A 18 2.19 19.32 -5.18
C PRO A 18 1.14 19.26 -6.30
N THR A 19 1.53 19.26 -7.57
CA THR A 19 0.57 19.17 -8.67
C THR A 19 -0.22 17.86 -8.61
N PRO A 20 -1.49 17.86 -9.05
CA PRO A 20 -2.32 16.66 -9.05
C PRO A 20 -1.63 15.48 -9.74
N ASP A 21 -1.81 14.29 -9.19
CA ASP A 21 -1.11 13.10 -9.64
C ASP A 21 -1.60 12.60 -11.00
N ASP A 22 -2.83 12.90 -11.39
CA ASP A 22 -3.39 12.63 -12.72
C ASP A 22 -2.49 13.17 -13.85
N ARG A 23 -1.92 14.36 -13.66
CA ARG A 23 -0.98 14.97 -14.64
C ARG A 23 0.35 14.25 -14.70
N PHE A 24 0.87 13.83 -13.55
CA PHE A 24 2.15 13.12 -13.48
C PHE A 24 2.05 11.70 -14.05
N TYR A 25 0.93 11.01 -13.79
CA TYR A 25 0.69 9.63 -14.24
C TYR A 25 -0.10 9.54 -15.57
N ASP A 26 -0.37 10.64 -16.26
CA ASP A 26 -1.09 10.65 -17.54
C ASP A 26 -0.36 9.82 -18.63
N TYR A 27 0.98 9.87 -18.66
CA TYR A 27 1.77 9.11 -19.63
C TYR A 27 2.13 7.71 -19.08
N PRO A 28 1.75 6.63 -19.80
CA PRO A 28 2.04 5.25 -19.35
C PRO A 28 3.56 4.97 -19.30
N ARG A 29 4.00 4.34 -18.22
CA ARG A 29 5.39 3.94 -17.98
C ARG A 29 5.51 2.42 -17.90
N MET A 30 5.62 1.75 -19.04
CA MET A 30 5.76 0.30 -19.14
C MET A 30 7.21 -0.15 -18.82
N VAL A 31 7.71 0.25 -17.66
CA VAL A 31 9.07 -0.09 -17.19
C VAL A 31 8.98 -0.70 -15.78
N THR A 32 9.93 -1.57 -15.45
CA THR A 32 10.11 -2.02 -14.07
C THR A 32 10.85 -0.95 -13.28
N HIS A 33 10.32 -0.55 -12.13
CA HIS A 33 10.92 0.48 -11.30
C HIS A 33 12.02 -0.06 -10.38
N ILE A 34 12.09 -1.38 -10.22
CA ILE A 34 13.08 -2.12 -9.43
C ILE A 34 13.80 -3.15 -10.31
N ASP A 35 14.98 -3.57 -9.89
CA ASP A 35 15.77 -4.56 -10.62
C ASP A 35 15.25 -6.00 -10.41
N ASP A 36 15.74 -6.92 -11.25
CA ASP A 36 15.31 -8.33 -11.25
C ASP A 36 15.53 -9.00 -9.89
N GLY A 37 16.59 -8.63 -9.18
CA GLY A 37 16.88 -9.16 -7.84
C GLY A 37 15.85 -8.73 -6.81
N ALA A 38 15.40 -7.46 -6.87
CA ALA A 38 14.34 -6.94 -6.02
C ALA A 38 12.98 -7.58 -6.40
N ILE A 39 12.68 -7.72 -7.70
CA ILE A 39 11.47 -8.40 -8.18
C ILE A 39 11.42 -9.84 -7.64
N ALA A 40 12.50 -10.60 -7.79
CA ALA A 40 12.58 -11.97 -7.29
C ALA A 40 12.37 -12.05 -5.77
N ALA A 41 12.92 -11.09 -5.03
CA ALA A 41 12.79 -11.05 -3.58
C ALA A 41 11.36 -10.67 -3.11
N VAL A 42 10.72 -9.73 -3.79
CA VAL A 42 9.30 -9.40 -3.55
C VAL A 42 8.42 -10.61 -3.85
N GLY A 43 8.65 -11.28 -4.99
CA GLY A 43 7.93 -12.50 -5.35
C GLY A 43 8.08 -13.61 -4.31
N ALA A 44 9.31 -13.87 -3.83
CA ALA A 44 9.57 -14.85 -2.79
C ALA A 44 8.85 -14.49 -1.46
N LEU A 45 8.76 -13.21 -1.12
CA LEU A 45 8.01 -12.75 0.04
C LEU A 45 6.51 -13.01 -0.14
N TYR A 46 5.94 -12.73 -1.31
CA TYR A 46 4.53 -12.98 -1.59
C TYR A 46 4.18 -14.47 -1.52
N GLU A 47 5.08 -15.35 -2.01
CA GLU A 47 4.94 -16.80 -1.84
C GLU A 47 4.94 -17.21 -0.36
N GLU A 48 5.90 -16.72 0.41
CA GLU A 48 6.01 -17.03 1.84
C GLU A 48 4.78 -16.58 2.65
N LEU A 49 4.18 -15.45 2.25
CA LEU A 49 2.98 -14.91 2.89
C LEU A 49 1.68 -15.57 2.42
N GLY A 50 1.75 -16.50 1.45
CA GLY A 50 0.59 -17.17 0.91
C GLY A 50 -0.28 -16.32 -0.01
N LEU A 51 0.29 -15.27 -0.63
CA LEU A 51 -0.45 -14.38 -1.53
C LEU A 51 -0.52 -14.91 -2.97
N CYS A 52 0.07 -16.06 -3.25
CA CYS A 52 0.21 -16.60 -4.60
C CYS A 52 -0.57 -17.91 -4.78
N GLY A 53 -1.07 -18.13 -6.01
CA GLY A 53 -1.76 -19.35 -6.39
C GLY A 53 -3.23 -19.40 -5.98
N PRO A 54 -3.94 -20.51 -6.31
CA PRO A 54 -5.39 -20.61 -6.19
C PRO A 54 -5.92 -20.58 -4.74
N ASP A 55 -5.06 -20.84 -3.77
CA ASP A 55 -5.44 -20.89 -2.34
C ASP A 55 -5.20 -19.57 -1.62
N SER A 56 -4.70 -18.52 -2.30
CA SER A 56 -4.39 -17.22 -1.68
C SER A 56 -5.65 -16.44 -1.25
N GLY A 57 -6.80 -16.76 -1.82
CA GLY A 57 -7.97 -15.89 -1.78
C GLY A 57 -7.83 -14.64 -2.67
N PRO A 58 -8.79 -13.72 -2.61
CA PRO A 58 -8.74 -12.45 -3.35
C PRO A 58 -7.62 -11.54 -2.80
N VAL A 59 -6.82 -10.94 -3.70
CA VAL A 59 -5.72 -10.03 -3.36
C VAL A 59 -5.93 -8.67 -4.02
N LEU A 60 -5.71 -7.60 -3.26
CA LEU A 60 -5.66 -6.23 -3.75
C LEU A 60 -4.20 -5.80 -3.94
N ASP A 61 -3.82 -5.42 -5.16
CA ASP A 61 -2.53 -4.79 -5.45
C ASP A 61 -2.72 -3.27 -5.55
N LEU A 62 -2.32 -2.59 -4.48
CA LEU A 62 -2.55 -1.16 -4.26
C LEU A 62 -1.43 -0.33 -4.89
N MET A 63 -1.78 0.78 -5.53
CA MET A 63 -0.85 1.64 -6.27
C MET A 63 -0.09 0.85 -7.35
N SER A 64 -0.80 -0.03 -8.01
CA SER A 64 -0.31 -0.95 -9.02
C SER A 64 -0.15 -0.27 -10.39
N SER A 65 0.45 -0.97 -11.32
CA SER A 65 0.74 -0.55 -12.68
C SER A 65 0.55 -1.71 -13.66
N TRP A 66 1.25 -1.69 -14.79
CA TRP A 66 1.20 -2.70 -15.85
C TRP A 66 1.74 -4.07 -15.43
N ILE A 67 2.40 -4.16 -14.29
CA ILE A 67 2.99 -5.40 -13.75
C ILE A 67 2.75 -5.49 -12.24
N SER A 68 2.33 -6.67 -11.80
CA SER A 68 2.32 -7.08 -10.40
C SER A 68 3.38 -8.14 -10.20
N HIS A 69 4.16 -8.04 -9.12
CA HIS A 69 5.35 -8.87 -8.92
C HIS A 69 5.04 -10.24 -8.25
N PHE A 70 3.85 -10.79 -8.47
CA PHE A 70 3.50 -12.12 -8.01
C PHE A 70 4.14 -13.17 -8.95
N PRO A 71 4.91 -14.15 -8.44
CA PRO A 71 5.49 -15.22 -9.28
C PRO A 71 4.43 -16.17 -9.84
N ARG A 72 3.30 -16.31 -9.15
CA ARG A 72 2.09 -17.03 -9.61
C ARG A 72 0.87 -16.17 -9.34
N LYS A 73 -0.04 -16.14 -10.30
CA LYS A 73 -1.29 -15.37 -10.14
C LYS A 73 -2.04 -15.79 -8.86
N PRO A 74 -2.48 -14.84 -8.02
CA PRO A 74 -3.41 -15.10 -6.93
C PRO A 74 -4.71 -15.75 -7.40
N ALA A 75 -5.54 -16.26 -6.49
CA ALA A 75 -6.87 -16.79 -6.81
C ALA A 75 -7.73 -15.76 -7.56
N SER A 76 -7.64 -14.50 -7.15
CA SER A 76 -8.19 -13.34 -7.84
C SER A 76 -7.32 -12.13 -7.52
N LEU A 77 -7.03 -11.31 -8.52
CA LEU A 77 -6.21 -10.11 -8.38
C LEU A 77 -6.97 -8.86 -8.86
N THR A 78 -7.25 -7.96 -7.94
CA THR A 78 -7.71 -6.61 -8.25
C THR A 78 -6.52 -5.67 -8.18
N VAL A 79 -6.27 -4.90 -9.25
CA VAL A 79 -5.20 -3.90 -9.28
C VAL A 79 -5.80 -2.49 -9.23
N LEU A 80 -5.27 -1.65 -8.34
CA LEU A 80 -5.68 -0.26 -8.18
C LEU A 80 -4.47 0.65 -8.43
N GLY A 81 -4.61 1.61 -9.33
CA GLY A 81 -3.54 2.54 -9.70
C GLY A 81 -4.06 3.77 -10.43
N MET A 82 -3.15 4.55 -10.99
CA MET A 82 -3.45 5.87 -11.55
C MET A 82 -3.62 5.88 -13.06
N ASN A 83 -2.97 4.97 -13.80
CA ASN A 83 -2.97 5.01 -15.25
C ASN A 83 -3.79 3.85 -15.83
N PRO A 84 -4.94 4.10 -16.49
CA PRO A 84 -5.80 3.04 -17.00
C PRO A 84 -5.14 2.19 -18.08
N ALA A 85 -4.21 2.74 -18.89
CA ALA A 85 -3.51 1.98 -19.92
C ALA A 85 -2.48 1.01 -19.30
N GLU A 86 -1.80 1.42 -18.23
CA GLU A 86 -0.92 0.54 -17.47
C GLU A 86 -1.73 -0.59 -16.80
N LEU A 87 -2.82 -0.26 -16.12
CA LEU A 87 -3.66 -1.26 -15.46
C LEU A 87 -4.23 -2.27 -16.45
N ALA A 88 -4.68 -1.81 -17.62
CA ALA A 88 -5.19 -2.68 -18.69
C ALA A 88 -4.12 -3.61 -19.28
N ALA A 89 -2.85 -3.22 -19.20
CA ALA A 89 -1.71 -4.04 -19.64
C ALA A 89 -1.27 -5.08 -18.60
N ASN A 90 -1.79 -5.03 -17.37
CA ASN A 90 -1.43 -5.99 -16.32
C ASN A 90 -2.07 -7.35 -16.58
N THR A 91 -1.29 -8.29 -17.08
CA THR A 91 -1.76 -9.63 -17.49
C THR A 91 -2.21 -10.52 -16.34
N MET A 92 -1.92 -10.15 -15.09
CA MET A 92 -2.36 -10.90 -13.91
C MET A 92 -3.69 -10.38 -13.35
N ALA A 93 -4.08 -9.15 -13.69
CA ALA A 93 -5.29 -8.54 -13.15
C ALA A 93 -6.57 -9.24 -13.64
N ASP A 94 -7.51 -9.48 -12.73
CA ASP A 94 -8.89 -9.85 -13.04
C ASP A 94 -9.78 -8.61 -13.06
N GLU A 95 -9.48 -7.63 -12.20
CA GLU A 95 -10.20 -6.36 -12.11
C GLU A 95 -9.21 -5.20 -12.02
N THR A 96 -9.59 -4.06 -12.58
CA THR A 96 -8.79 -2.83 -12.56
C THR A 96 -9.60 -1.68 -12.00
N VAL A 97 -9.01 -0.90 -11.10
CA VAL A 97 -9.60 0.31 -10.53
C VAL A 97 -8.65 1.48 -10.72
N CYS A 98 -9.11 2.53 -11.42
CA CYS A 98 -8.34 3.76 -11.56
C CYS A 98 -8.79 4.75 -10.48
N LEU A 99 -7.92 5.06 -9.52
CA LEU A 99 -8.24 5.90 -8.38
C LEU A 99 -6.99 6.60 -7.85
N ASP A 100 -7.08 7.91 -7.59
CA ASP A 100 -6.05 8.67 -6.90
C ASP A 100 -6.25 8.58 -5.38
N LEU A 101 -5.30 7.95 -4.69
CA LEU A 101 -5.32 7.82 -3.23
C LEU A 101 -4.83 9.10 -2.52
N ASN A 102 -4.33 10.08 -3.27
CA ASN A 102 -3.89 11.38 -2.76
C ASN A 102 -4.93 12.48 -2.97
N ASP A 103 -6.09 12.17 -3.57
CA ASP A 103 -7.20 13.12 -3.63
C ASP A 103 -7.62 13.56 -2.22
N SER A 104 -8.05 14.81 -2.10
CA SER A 104 -8.49 15.37 -0.81
C SER A 104 -9.94 15.83 -0.87
N PRO A 105 -10.83 15.29 -0.01
CA PRO A 105 -10.56 14.20 0.95
C PRO A 105 -10.21 12.88 0.26
N MET A 106 -9.41 12.04 0.93
CA MET A 106 -9.05 10.70 0.42
C MET A 106 -10.32 9.91 0.11
N PRO A 107 -10.47 9.37 -1.11
CA PRO A 107 -11.67 8.62 -1.51
C PRO A 107 -11.75 7.28 -0.77
N LEU A 108 -12.96 6.84 -0.45
CA LEU A 108 -13.17 5.48 0.02
C LEU A 108 -12.81 4.49 -1.09
N LEU A 109 -12.16 3.39 -0.73
CA LEU A 109 -11.93 2.29 -1.66
C LEU A 109 -13.28 1.69 -2.10
N PRO A 110 -13.53 1.50 -3.42
CA PRO A 110 -14.83 1.08 -3.94
C PRO A 110 -15.11 -0.42 -3.73
N PHE A 111 -14.76 -0.92 -2.55
CA PHE A 111 -14.92 -2.32 -2.17
C PHE A 111 -15.72 -2.44 -0.87
N VAL A 112 -16.42 -3.53 -0.71
CA VAL A 112 -17.11 -3.86 0.55
C VAL A 112 -16.09 -4.24 1.64
N ASP A 113 -16.52 -4.18 2.89
CA ASP A 113 -15.73 -4.63 4.03
C ASP A 113 -15.29 -6.08 3.86
N SER A 114 -14.02 -6.38 4.18
CA SER A 114 -13.47 -7.74 4.16
C SER A 114 -13.55 -8.44 2.79
N ALA A 115 -13.44 -7.67 1.70
CA ALA A 115 -13.45 -8.19 0.33
C ALA A 115 -12.22 -9.03 -0.01
N PHE A 116 -11.06 -8.71 0.58
CA PHE A 116 -9.77 -9.29 0.23
C PHE A 116 -9.17 -10.13 1.36
N ALA A 117 -8.52 -11.23 1.01
CA ALA A 117 -7.71 -12.02 1.94
C ALA A 117 -6.38 -11.31 2.26
N ALA A 118 -5.85 -10.55 1.30
CA ALA A 118 -4.63 -9.79 1.48
C ALA A 118 -4.61 -8.53 0.61
N ALA A 119 -3.74 -7.58 0.98
CA ALA A 119 -3.38 -6.44 0.14
C ALA A 119 -1.85 -6.32 0.04
N ALA A 120 -1.37 -5.83 -1.10
CA ALA A 120 0.03 -5.53 -1.35
C ALA A 120 0.18 -4.09 -1.85
N CYS A 121 1.27 -3.42 -1.47
CA CYS A 121 1.70 -2.15 -2.02
C CYS A 121 3.20 -2.26 -2.32
N CYS A 122 3.55 -2.32 -3.60
CA CYS A 122 4.93 -2.53 -4.02
C CYS A 122 5.58 -1.21 -4.44
N VAL A 123 6.62 -0.81 -3.71
CA VAL A 123 7.49 0.36 -3.96
C VAL A 123 6.75 1.67 -4.27
N SER A 124 5.65 1.92 -3.56
CA SER A 124 4.79 3.08 -3.82
C SER A 124 4.28 3.79 -2.55
N VAL A 125 4.52 3.23 -1.37
CA VAL A 125 4.02 3.79 -0.09
C VAL A 125 4.57 5.19 0.21
N ASP A 126 5.73 5.50 -0.32
CA ASP A 126 6.44 6.77 -0.21
C ASP A 126 5.78 7.95 -0.95
N TYR A 127 4.76 7.67 -1.77
CA TYR A 127 4.00 8.70 -2.48
C TYR A 127 2.69 9.09 -1.79
N LEU A 128 2.29 8.39 -0.73
CA LEU A 128 1.04 8.67 -0.03
C LEU A 128 1.15 9.92 0.85
N THR A 129 0.31 10.90 0.60
CA THR A 129 0.20 12.14 1.40
C THR A 129 -0.78 12.01 2.56
N GLN A 130 -1.68 11.03 2.49
CA GLN A 130 -2.69 10.70 3.50
C GLN A 130 -2.62 9.18 3.84
N PRO A 131 -1.44 8.66 4.27
CA PRO A 131 -1.25 7.22 4.42
C PRO A 131 -2.08 6.59 5.54
N ILE A 132 -2.47 7.35 6.55
CA ILE A 132 -3.27 6.82 7.66
C ILE A 132 -4.67 6.48 7.16
N GLU A 133 -5.31 7.39 6.43
CA GLU A 133 -6.63 7.21 5.84
C GLU A 133 -6.63 6.05 4.84
N VAL A 134 -5.58 5.96 4.00
CA VAL A 134 -5.42 4.84 3.06
C VAL A 134 -5.32 3.51 3.80
N PHE A 135 -4.54 3.45 4.88
CA PHE A 135 -4.35 2.22 5.64
C PHE A 135 -5.58 1.83 6.47
N GLU A 136 -6.37 2.80 6.93
CA GLU A 136 -7.66 2.53 7.55
C GLU A 136 -8.64 1.90 6.54
N GLU A 137 -8.66 2.37 5.30
CA GLU A 137 -9.45 1.78 4.23
C GLU A 137 -8.93 0.39 3.83
N VAL A 138 -7.60 0.19 3.74
CA VAL A 138 -7.02 -1.14 3.52
C VAL A 138 -7.45 -2.09 4.64
N ALA A 139 -7.44 -1.63 5.89
CA ALA A 139 -7.90 -2.41 7.02
C ALA A 139 -9.39 -2.77 6.95
N ARG A 140 -10.21 -1.87 6.40
CA ARG A 140 -11.63 -2.11 6.20
C ARG A 140 -11.88 -3.20 5.15
N VAL A 141 -11.17 -3.14 4.03
CA VAL A 141 -11.39 -4.03 2.90
C VAL A 141 -10.68 -5.38 3.02
N VAL A 142 -9.64 -5.50 3.86
CA VAL A 142 -8.96 -6.76 4.14
C VAL A 142 -9.70 -7.52 5.25
N GLN A 143 -9.82 -8.83 5.08
CA GLN A 143 -10.49 -9.72 6.04
C GLN A 143 -9.76 -9.72 7.40
N PRO A 144 -10.48 -9.92 8.52
CA PRO A 144 -9.84 -10.20 9.80
C PRO A 144 -8.88 -11.38 9.70
N GLY A 145 -7.64 -11.20 10.14
CA GLY A 145 -6.58 -12.19 9.98
C GLY A 145 -5.84 -12.17 8.64
N GLY A 146 -6.28 -11.32 7.71
CA GLY A 146 -5.59 -11.08 6.44
C GLY A 146 -4.23 -10.39 6.60
N VAL A 147 -3.54 -10.19 5.49
CA VAL A 147 -2.19 -9.61 5.45
C VAL A 147 -2.20 -8.34 4.61
N PHE A 148 -1.54 -7.29 5.11
CA PHE A 148 -1.14 -6.16 4.28
C PHE A 148 0.38 -6.11 4.22
N VAL A 149 0.96 -6.10 3.02
CA VAL A 149 2.40 -6.05 2.80
C VAL A 149 2.77 -4.81 1.99
N CYS A 150 3.67 -3.99 2.55
CA CYS A 150 4.33 -2.90 1.84
C CYS A 150 5.78 -3.27 1.58
N THR A 151 6.23 -3.12 0.35
CA THR A 151 7.65 -3.17 0.01
C THR A 151 8.09 -1.80 -0.48
N PHE A 152 9.34 -1.44 -0.25
CA PHE A 152 9.91 -0.19 -0.71
C PHE A 152 11.39 -0.32 -1.02
N SER A 153 11.93 0.62 -1.77
CA SER A 153 13.33 0.69 -2.14
C SER A 153 13.85 2.11 -2.01
N ASN A 154 15.14 2.29 -2.23
CA ASN A 154 15.74 3.63 -2.32
C ASN A 154 15.51 4.31 -3.69
N ARG A 155 14.76 3.67 -4.59
CA ARG A 155 14.37 4.24 -5.89
C ARG A 155 12.97 4.82 -5.80
N CYS A 156 12.85 6.11 -6.03
CA CYS A 156 11.56 6.80 -6.07
C CYS A 156 11.60 7.93 -7.09
N PHE A 157 10.45 8.53 -7.34
CA PHE A 157 10.35 9.82 -8.03
C PHE A 157 10.50 10.95 -7.00
N PRO A 158 11.66 11.59 -6.86
CA PRO A 158 11.94 12.47 -5.72
C PRO A 158 10.98 13.65 -5.59
N THR A 159 10.40 14.11 -6.70
CA THR A 159 9.45 15.21 -6.70
C THR A 159 8.08 14.83 -6.14
N LYS A 160 7.70 13.56 -6.26
CA LYS A 160 6.42 13.01 -5.82
C LYS A 160 6.49 12.25 -4.48
N ALA A 161 7.68 11.81 -4.07
CA ALA A 161 7.86 11.22 -2.74
C ALA A 161 7.68 12.28 -1.65
N ILE A 162 7.10 11.88 -0.52
CA ILE A 162 6.91 12.77 0.63
C ILE A 162 8.27 13.21 1.22
N ARG A 163 8.35 14.42 1.72
CA ARG A 163 9.58 15.00 2.25
C ARG A 163 10.16 14.18 3.40
N GLY A 164 9.29 13.65 4.25
CA GLY A 164 9.70 12.80 5.35
C GLY A 164 10.41 11.54 4.89
N TRP A 165 10.02 10.98 3.75
CA TRP A 165 10.71 9.82 3.16
C TRP A 165 12.10 10.21 2.66
N LEU A 166 12.18 11.28 1.89
CA LEU A 166 13.45 11.76 1.33
C LEU A 166 14.47 12.21 2.38
N GLY A 167 14.00 12.63 3.56
CA GLY A 167 14.81 13.11 4.67
C GLY A 167 15.24 12.04 5.67
N THR A 168 14.89 10.77 5.44
CA THR A 168 15.11 9.67 6.39
C THR A 168 15.78 8.48 5.71
N ASP A 169 16.29 7.55 6.52
CA ASP A 169 16.94 6.32 6.07
C ASP A 169 15.99 5.11 6.13
N ASP A 170 16.46 3.97 5.66
CA ASP A 170 15.71 2.71 5.62
C ASP A 170 15.18 2.27 7.00
N GLU A 171 15.90 2.54 8.08
CA GLU A 171 15.47 2.18 9.43
C GLU A 171 14.28 3.05 9.87
N MET A 172 14.35 4.33 9.54
CA MET A 172 13.25 5.26 9.78
C MET A 172 12.05 4.94 8.88
N HIS A 173 12.25 4.59 7.60
CA HIS A 173 11.17 4.15 6.71
C HIS A 173 10.39 2.97 7.31
N MET A 174 11.10 1.97 7.86
CA MET A 174 10.49 0.84 8.57
C MET A 174 9.71 1.30 9.81
N THR A 175 10.23 2.27 10.53
CA THR A 175 9.59 2.83 11.73
C THR A 175 8.34 3.62 11.37
N VAL A 176 8.41 4.47 10.34
CA VAL A 176 7.27 5.25 9.81
C VAL A 176 6.16 4.29 9.35
N ALA A 177 6.47 3.33 8.49
CA ALA A 177 5.50 2.35 8.02
C ALA A 177 4.86 1.56 9.17
N SER A 178 5.66 1.13 10.18
CA SER A 178 5.16 0.47 11.38
C SER A 178 4.18 1.33 12.18
N ARG A 179 4.49 2.60 12.32
CA ARG A 179 3.67 3.55 13.08
C ARG A 179 2.35 3.85 12.36
N LEU A 180 2.40 4.02 11.04
CA LEU A 180 1.23 4.31 10.22
C LEU A 180 0.22 3.15 10.21
N ILE A 181 0.69 1.91 10.23
CA ILE A 181 -0.18 0.72 10.18
C ILE A 181 -0.79 0.37 11.55
N GLY A 182 -0.19 0.82 12.67
CA GLY A 182 -0.77 0.69 14.01
C GLY A 182 -0.97 -0.74 14.54
N GLY A 183 -0.39 -1.76 13.89
CA GLY A 183 -0.58 -3.17 14.23
C GLY A 183 0.73 -3.93 14.53
N PRO A 184 0.67 -5.20 14.95
CA PRO A 184 1.85 -6.03 15.13
C PRO A 184 2.54 -6.25 13.80
N THR A 185 3.79 -5.83 13.73
CA THR A 185 4.55 -5.74 12.48
C THR A 185 5.74 -6.69 12.49
N ARG A 186 6.01 -7.33 11.36
CA ARG A 186 7.24 -8.10 11.13
C ARG A 186 8.12 -7.35 10.13
N ARG A 187 9.34 -7.03 10.57
CA ARG A 187 10.35 -6.38 9.71
C ARG A 187 11.17 -7.44 8.99
N ARG A 188 11.37 -7.26 7.68
CA ARG A 188 12.33 -8.06 6.91
C ARG A 188 13.31 -7.13 6.19
N ALA A 189 14.60 -7.41 6.37
CA ALA A 189 15.67 -6.76 5.62
C ALA A 189 16.04 -7.64 4.41
N GLY A 190 16.10 -7.03 3.22
CA GLY A 190 16.62 -7.68 2.03
C GLY A 190 18.15 -7.76 2.01
N ARG A 191 18.70 -8.52 1.06
CA ARG A 191 20.13 -8.56 0.75
C ARG A 191 20.62 -7.23 0.17
N PRO A 192 21.95 -6.98 0.07
CA PRO A 192 22.49 -5.75 -0.52
C PRO A 192 21.91 -5.50 -1.91
N GLY A 193 21.17 -4.43 -2.08
CA GLY A 193 20.41 -4.08 -3.29
C GLY A 193 19.29 -3.09 -2.99
N GLY A 194 19.07 -2.75 -1.71
CA GLY A 194 18.29 -1.58 -1.31
C GLY A 194 16.76 -1.75 -1.28
N TRP A 195 16.21 -2.99 -1.26
CA TRP A 195 14.78 -3.18 -1.02
C TRP A 195 14.51 -3.56 0.44
N ARG A 196 13.37 -3.14 0.94
CA ARG A 196 12.86 -3.47 2.26
C ARG A 196 11.41 -3.94 2.14
N ALA A 197 10.98 -4.81 3.03
CA ALA A 197 9.60 -5.22 3.14
C ALA A 197 9.09 -5.00 4.55
N PHE A 198 7.90 -4.51 4.62
CA PHE A 198 7.14 -4.37 5.83
C PHE A 198 5.89 -5.24 5.70
N VAL A 199 5.66 -6.11 6.67
CA VAL A 199 4.49 -6.97 6.72
C VAL A 199 3.70 -6.62 7.95
N ALA A 200 2.50 -6.06 7.77
CA ALA A 200 1.51 -5.98 8.82
C ALA A 200 0.84 -7.35 8.94
N GLY A 201 1.15 -8.08 10.01
CA GLY A 201 0.52 -9.37 10.23
C GLY A 201 -0.80 -9.23 10.99
N ARG A 202 -1.74 -10.12 10.71
CA ARG A 202 -3.06 -10.34 11.30
C ARG A 202 -3.70 -9.08 11.86
N TRP A 203 -4.42 -8.39 11.01
CA TRP A 203 -5.23 -7.25 11.39
C TRP A 203 -6.38 -7.69 12.31
N GLU A 204 -6.32 -7.32 13.58
CA GLU A 204 -7.48 -7.36 14.47
C GLU A 204 -8.10 -5.97 14.47
N ARG A 205 -9.34 -5.85 14.00
CA ARG A 205 -10.05 -4.56 14.06
C ARG A 205 -10.04 -4.07 15.51
N PRO A 206 -9.66 -2.81 15.78
CA PRO A 206 -9.93 -2.23 17.08
C PRO A 206 -11.44 -2.32 17.34
N SER A 207 -11.81 -2.92 18.47
CA SER A 207 -13.20 -3.01 18.89
C SER A 207 -13.81 -1.62 18.89
N ARG A 208 -14.84 -1.41 18.06
CA ARG A 208 -15.63 -0.16 18.15
C ARG A 208 -16.07 -0.01 19.60
N PRO A 209 -15.89 1.16 20.24
CA PRO A 209 -16.47 1.40 21.54
C PRO A 209 -17.98 1.17 21.41
N SER A 210 -18.51 0.29 22.22
CA SER A 210 -19.94 0.01 22.30
C SER A 210 -20.66 1.34 22.62
N GLY A 211 -21.29 1.92 21.60
CA GLY A 211 -22.07 3.13 21.75
C GLY A 211 -23.22 2.82 22.69
N GLY A 212 -23.13 3.30 23.92
CA GLY A 212 -24.19 3.26 24.90
C GLY A 212 -25.39 4.02 24.37
N ASN A 213 -26.41 3.30 23.97
CA ASN A 213 -27.70 3.83 23.57
C ASN A 213 -28.46 4.26 24.83
N THR A 214 -28.15 5.46 25.36
CA THR A 214 -28.98 6.11 26.37
C THR A 214 -30.05 6.91 25.64
N ARG A 215 -31.22 6.30 25.41
CA ARG A 215 -32.43 7.05 25.12
C ARG A 215 -32.84 7.80 26.39
N PRO A 216 -33.08 9.12 26.35
CA PRO A 216 -33.75 9.82 27.44
C PRO A 216 -35.20 9.45 27.44
N ARG A 217 -35.75 9.29 28.66
CA ARG A 217 -37.19 9.19 28.94
C ARG A 217 -37.89 10.55 28.81
#